data_27e2be50484d2956ad2ae47bf3735de6
#
_entry.id   27e2be50484d2956ad2ae47bf3735de6
#
_cell.length_a   1.000
_cell.length_b   1.000
_cell.length_c   1.000
_cell.angle_alpha   90.00
_cell.angle_beta   90.00
_cell.angle_gamma   90.00
#
_symmetry.space_group_name_H-M   'P 1'
#
loop_
_entity.id
_entity.type
_entity.pdbx_description
1 polymer ?
#
loop_
_entity_poly.entity_id
_entity_poly.type
_entity_poly.pdbx_seq_one_letter_code
_entity_poly.pdbx_strand_id
1 'polypeptide(L)'
;MKRYYLYALLILFAVNACNTSSNQASETSEEKQFVWNGLNHWYFWQSSVPDLADNRFTDEESFYSFLNGFQDEEALFKSLLFSQEDDFSWFIENFIEFEESRQGISRSFGFRFGLVRISQNSNNVFGYVQFVVPDSPADVAGLKRGDVFVRINSTVLTVNNFSDLLNSESYVLTLADPDNDFQEIDVTEPINSVVLQENPIHTAKVIEKNNVRIGYLVLNAFRFNFHEELNDVFKLFKDENVDELVLDMRYNSGGALITSAILAGMISGLDDTNVFSKLIYNQKRSDRNVEFPIFDKVPVFNGNGAETSVIAMNQLNLDRIYVLTGFRTASASETIVNGLRPYLDEVILIGDDTVGKDEGSITVYDNPPNFSSRNGANPNHLRAMQPIVFKIFNVLDQDYPDGFSPSPNNRIIEFSSAFLGSMPELGDESEPLLARALDLITGNGQVASMMAVDWDGRKMIMDSQGLVPFHDDVYLLPGDMKRLE
;
A
#
# COMPACT_ATOMS: atom_id res chain seq x y z
N MET A 1 -31.93 -94.33 -18.62
CA MET A 1 -31.48 -93.65 -17.40
C MET A 1 -29.99 -93.63 -17.41
N LYS A 2 -29.37 -92.53 -17.87
CA LYS A 2 -27.94 -92.38 -17.91
C LYS A 2 -27.55 -91.27 -16.93
N ARG A 3 -26.75 -91.57 -15.92
CA ARG A 3 -26.10 -90.61 -14.99
C ARG A 3 -24.87 -90.00 -15.69
N TYR A 4 -24.81 -88.73 -15.74
CA TYR A 4 -23.59 -88.00 -16.12
C TYR A 4 -22.92 -87.47 -14.85
N TYR A 5 -21.70 -87.90 -14.64
CA TYR A 5 -20.77 -87.30 -13.62
C TYR A 5 -20.05 -86.11 -14.23
N LEU A 6 -20.20 -85.00 -13.52
CA LEU A 6 -19.51 -83.75 -13.87
C LEU A 6 -18.26 -83.68 -12.95
N TYR A 7 -17.07 -83.76 -13.55
CA TYR A 7 -15.80 -83.51 -12.84
C TYR A 7 -15.54 -82.02 -12.85
N ALA A 8 -15.57 -81.39 -11.66
CA ALA A 8 -15.12 -80.02 -11.49
C ALA A 8 -13.60 -79.99 -11.30
N LEU A 9 -12.92 -79.40 -12.26
CA LEU A 9 -11.47 -79.17 -12.23
C LEU A 9 -11.22 -77.85 -11.46
N LEU A 10 -10.71 -77.94 -10.22
CA LEU A 10 -10.26 -76.79 -9.43
C LEU A 10 -8.85 -76.36 -9.93
N ILE A 11 -8.79 -75.27 -10.68
CA ILE A 11 -7.55 -74.61 -11.01
C ILE A 11 -7.23 -73.62 -9.88
N LEU A 12 -6.20 -73.95 -9.07
CA LEU A 12 -5.60 -72.99 -8.12
C LEU A 12 -4.75 -71.99 -8.90
N PHE A 13 -5.23 -70.75 -9.07
CA PHE A 13 -4.38 -69.64 -9.44
C PHE A 13 -3.66 -69.17 -8.16
N ALA A 14 -2.37 -69.46 -8.07
CA ALA A 14 -1.47 -68.80 -7.15
C ALA A 14 -1.24 -67.38 -7.67
N VAL A 15 -1.97 -66.41 -7.08
CA VAL A 15 -1.68 -65.00 -7.31
C VAL A 15 -0.46 -64.66 -6.47
N ASN A 16 0.71 -64.58 -7.10
CA ASN A 16 1.85 -63.90 -6.54
C ASN A 16 1.52 -62.42 -6.47
N ALA A 17 1.02 -61.95 -5.31
CA ALA A 17 1.01 -60.52 -5.00
C ALA A 17 2.46 -60.09 -4.78
N CYS A 18 3.11 -59.64 -5.84
CA CYS A 18 4.25 -58.72 -5.69
C CYS A 18 3.71 -57.48 -4.99
N ASN A 19 3.95 -57.35 -3.69
CA ASN A 19 3.93 -56.08 -3.00
C ASN A 19 5.11 -55.27 -3.52
N THR A 20 4.96 -54.64 -4.64
CA THR A 20 5.70 -53.40 -4.93
C THR A 20 5.06 -52.32 -4.08
N SER A 21 5.59 -52.14 -2.87
CA SER A 21 5.49 -50.85 -2.19
C SER A 21 6.23 -49.87 -3.09
N SER A 22 5.56 -49.32 -4.11
CA SER A 22 5.98 -48.09 -4.71
C SER A 22 5.87 -47.06 -3.59
N ASN A 23 6.97 -46.66 -3.00
CA ASN A 23 7.10 -45.34 -2.38
C ASN A 23 6.84 -44.33 -3.51
N GLN A 24 5.59 -44.08 -3.87
CA GLN A 24 5.22 -42.86 -4.53
C GLN A 24 5.43 -41.77 -3.48
N ALA A 25 6.49 -40.99 -3.64
CA ALA A 25 6.55 -39.70 -2.97
C ALA A 25 5.19 -39.04 -3.20
N SER A 26 4.50 -38.67 -2.12
CA SER A 26 3.18 -38.06 -2.24
C SER A 26 3.37 -36.78 -3.01
N GLU A 27 2.79 -36.68 -4.20
CA GLU A 27 2.79 -35.46 -4.98
C GLU A 27 2.31 -34.31 -4.09
N THR A 28 2.99 -33.17 -4.15
CA THR A 28 2.57 -31.92 -3.51
C THR A 28 2.03 -30.96 -4.58
N SER A 29 1.24 -29.96 -4.17
CA SER A 29 0.71 -29.00 -5.13
C SER A 29 1.84 -28.18 -5.77
N GLU A 30 1.66 -27.83 -7.04
CA GLU A 30 2.59 -26.95 -7.78
C GLU A 30 2.68 -25.58 -7.07
N GLU A 31 1.56 -25.10 -6.52
CA GLU A 31 1.49 -23.82 -5.81
C GLU A 31 2.37 -23.81 -4.55
N LYS A 32 2.39 -24.89 -3.75
CA LYS A 32 3.27 -24.98 -2.57
C LYS A 32 4.75 -25.03 -2.97
N GLN A 33 5.08 -25.72 -4.06
CA GLN A 33 6.44 -25.70 -4.62
C GLN A 33 6.82 -24.29 -5.07
N PHE A 34 5.92 -23.60 -5.75
CA PHE A 34 6.09 -22.20 -6.15
C PHE A 34 6.37 -21.30 -4.96
N VAL A 35 5.58 -21.39 -3.88
CA VAL A 35 5.77 -20.59 -2.67
C VAL A 35 7.19 -20.74 -2.12
N TRP A 36 7.63 -21.98 -1.90
CA TRP A 36 8.96 -22.21 -1.36
C TRP A 36 10.07 -21.72 -2.32
N ASN A 37 9.97 -22.06 -3.59
CA ASN A 37 10.98 -21.69 -4.60
C ASN A 37 11.08 -20.19 -4.79
N GLY A 38 9.95 -19.49 -4.84
CA GLY A 38 9.89 -18.03 -4.99
C GLY A 38 10.49 -17.30 -3.80
N LEU A 39 10.16 -17.71 -2.57
CA LEU A 39 10.76 -17.15 -1.36
C LEU A 39 12.25 -17.48 -1.24
N ASN A 40 12.66 -18.72 -1.48
CA ASN A 40 14.08 -19.09 -1.50
C ASN A 40 14.88 -18.24 -2.49
N HIS A 41 14.24 -17.84 -3.62
CA HIS A 41 14.90 -17.06 -4.67
C HIS A 41 14.99 -15.56 -4.36
N TRP A 42 13.92 -14.94 -3.84
CA TRP A 42 13.80 -13.49 -3.74
C TRP A 42 13.79 -12.92 -2.32
N TYR A 43 13.30 -13.66 -1.34
CA TYR A 43 12.99 -13.14 -0.01
C TYR A 43 14.21 -12.50 0.68
N PHE A 44 14.06 -11.28 1.18
CA PHE A 44 15.17 -10.52 1.76
C PHE A 44 15.84 -11.26 2.92
N TRP A 45 15.06 -11.82 3.83
CA TRP A 45 15.55 -12.57 4.99
C TRP A 45 15.66 -14.09 4.73
N GLN A 46 15.82 -14.51 3.47
CA GLN A 46 15.96 -15.94 3.10
C GLN A 46 17.01 -16.68 3.93
N SER A 47 18.16 -16.07 4.21
CA SER A 47 19.22 -16.65 5.01
C SER A 47 18.92 -16.74 6.51
N SER A 48 17.97 -15.96 7.01
CA SER A 48 17.52 -15.96 8.41
C SER A 48 16.44 -17.01 8.69
N VAL A 49 15.87 -17.63 7.64
CA VAL A 49 14.84 -18.66 7.74
C VAL A 49 15.45 -20.03 7.44
N PRO A 50 15.66 -20.89 8.46
CA PRO A 50 16.31 -22.21 8.25
C PRO A 50 15.61 -23.10 7.23
N ASP A 51 14.25 -23.01 7.15
CA ASP A 51 13.46 -23.82 6.22
C ASP A 51 13.55 -23.32 4.76
N LEU A 52 14.13 -22.14 4.52
CA LEU A 52 14.45 -21.61 3.19
C LEU A 52 15.92 -21.86 2.77
N ALA A 53 16.74 -22.55 3.57
CA ALA A 53 18.13 -22.81 3.20
C ALA A 53 18.22 -23.73 1.98
N ASP A 54 19.15 -23.45 1.05
CA ASP A 54 19.34 -24.23 -0.20
C ASP A 54 19.63 -25.71 0.04
N ASN A 55 20.23 -26.07 1.18
CA ASN A 55 20.56 -27.42 1.59
C ASN A 55 19.60 -28.02 2.63
N ARG A 56 18.42 -27.42 2.81
CA ARG A 56 17.43 -27.85 3.82
C ARG A 56 16.90 -29.27 3.55
N PHE A 57 16.71 -29.61 2.29
CA PHE A 57 16.16 -30.89 1.86
C PHE A 57 17.23 -31.67 1.08
N THR A 58 17.35 -32.97 1.38
CA THR A 58 18.33 -33.86 0.75
C THR A 58 17.76 -34.60 -0.45
N ASP A 59 16.45 -34.68 -0.57
CA ASP A 59 15.69 -35.35 -1.60
C ASP A 59 14.29 -34.79 -1.76
N GLU A 60 13.62 -35.14 -2.85
CA GLU A 60 12.25 -34.71 -3.15
C GLU A 60 11.22 -35.20 -2.12
N GLU A 61 11.41 -36.39 -1.55
CA GLU A 61 10.47 -36.96 -0.56
C GLU A 61 10.43 -36.10 0.70
N SER A 62 11.60 -35.69 1.22
CA SER A 62 11.71 -34.81 2.38
C SER A 62 11.13 -33.40 2.10
N PHE A 63 11.35 -32.89 0.89
CA PHE A 63 10.79 -31.63 0.45
C PHE A 63 9.26 -31.67 0.37
N TYR A 64 8.68 -32.65 -0.32
CA TYR A 64 7.24 -32.79 -0.46
C TYR A 64 6.56 -33.11 0.89
N SER A 65 7.22 -33.88 1.74
CA SER A 65 6.72 -34.14 3.09
C SER A 65 6.62 -32.86 3.91
N PHE A 66 7.60 -31.97 3.81
CA PHE A 66 7.56 -30.65 4.44
C PHE A 66 6.41 -29.80 3.91
N LEU A 67 6.30 -29.64 2.58
CA LEU A 67 5.27 -28.83 1.95
C LEU A 67 3.84 -29.32 2.27
N ASN A 68 3.67 -30.65 2.30
CA ASN A 68 2.37 -31.28 2.62
C ASN A 68 1.99 -31.19 4.11
N GLY A 69 2.92 -30.76 4.96
CA GLY A 69 2.65 -30.48 6.37
C GLY A 69 1.77 -29.24 6.62
N PHE A 70 1.59 -28.40 5.61
CA PHE A 70 0.78 -27.18 5.72
C PHE A 70 -0.61 -27.37 5.09
N GLN A 71 -1.60 -26.66 5.65
CA GLN A 71 -3.00 -26.76 5.19
C GLN A 71 -3.14 -26.27 3.75
N ASP A 72 -2.58 -25.09 3.46
CA ASP A 72 -2.65 -24.40 2.16
C ASP A 72 -1.35 -23.64 1.88
N GLU A 73 -1.30 -22.96 0.73
CA GLU A 73 -0.16 -22.18 0.25
C GLU A 73 0.10 -20.95 1.11
N GLU A 74 -0.96 -20.29 1.57
CA GLU A 74 -0.85 -19.11 2.42
C GLU A 74 -0.29 -19.46 3.81
N ALA A 75 -0.71 -20.59 4.39
CA ALA A 75 -0.16 -21.10 5.64
C ALA A 75 1.33 -21.43 5.52
N LEU A 76 1.74 -22.04 4.39
CA LEU A 76 3.14 -22.28 4.07
C LEU A 76 3.90 -20.95 3.95
N PHE A 77 3.40 -20.00 3.15
CA PHE A 77 4.00 -18.70 2.96
C PHE A 77 4.27 -18.01 4.31
N LYS A 78 3.24 -17.87 5.15
CA LYS A 78 3.35 -17.24 6.47
C LYS A 78 4.36 -17.94 7.39
N SER A 79 4.49 -19.26 7.30
CA SER A 79 5.46 -20.04 8.11
C SER A 79 6.91 -19.80 7.72
N LEU A 80 7.14 -19.34 6.48
CA LEU A 80 8.45 -19.08 5.91
C LEU A 80 8.88 -17.62 6.03
N LEU A 81 8.08 -16.75 6.64
CA LEU A 81 8.45 -15.37 6.90
C LEU A 81 9.29 -15.24 8.18
N PHE A 82 10.21 -14.28 8.19
CA PHE A 82 11.02 -13.90 9.34
C PHE A 82 10.26 -12.90 10.21
N SER A 83 9.34 -13.41 11.02
CA SER A 83 8.35 -12.64 11.79
C SER A 83 8.93 -11.67 12.83
N GLN A 84 10.26 -11.62 13.05
CA GLN A 84 10.91 -10.64 13.91
C GLN A 84 11.09 -9.28 13.22
N GLU A 85 11.13 -9.24 11.88
CA GLU A 85 11.41 -8.03 11.11
C GLU A 85 10.47 -7.81 9.93
N ASP A 86 9.78 -8.88 9.45
CA ASP A 86 8.89 -8.80 8.30
C ASP A 86 7.43 -8.62 8.72
N ASP A 87 6.95 -7.41 8.61
CA ASP A 87 5.54 -7.04 8.82
C ASP A 87 4.82 -6.75 7.49
N PHE A 88 5.51 -6.85 6.34
CA PHE A 88 5.06 -6.28 5.07
C PHE A 88 5.00 -7.28 3.90
N SER A 89 5.43 -8.52 4.05
CA SER A 89 5.26 -9.55 3.01
C SER A 89 3.87 -10.14 3.06
N TRP A 90 3.25 -10.38 1.90
CA TRP A 90 1.92 -11.03 1.84
C TRP A 90 1.77 -12.01 0.68
N PHE A 91 0.79 -12.90 0.82
CA PHE A 91 0.36 -13.85 -0.20
C PHE A 91 -0.77 -13.23 -1.04
N ILE A 92 -0.77 -13.48 -2.35
CA ILE A 92 -1.75 -12.95 -3.30
C ILE A 92 -2.60 -14.11 -3.83
N GLU A 93 -3.88 -14.10 -3.46
CA GLU A 93 -4.87 -15.08 -3.91
C GLU A 93 -5.16 -15.00 -5.41
N ASN A 94 -5.25 -13.76 -5.92
CA ASN A 94 -5.60 -13.45 -7.29
C ASN A 94 -4.77 -12.26 -7.78
N PHE A 95 -3.73 -12.53 -8.56
CA PHE A 95 -2.84 -11.48 -9.05
C PHE A 95 -3.51 -10.56 -10.10
N ILE A 96 -4.63 -10.95 -10.72
CA ILE A 96 -5.35 -10.08 -11.65
C ILE A 96 -6.01 -8.94 -10.86
N GLU A 97 -6.77 -9.26 -9.81
CA GLU A 97 -7.39 -8.27 -8.93
C GLU A 97 -6.34 -7.38 -8.23
N PHE A 98 -5.21 -7.98 -7.87
CA PHE A 98 -4.08 -7.26 -7.30
C PHE A 98 -3.50 -6.22 -8.28
N GLU A 99 -3.24 -6.61 -9.53
CA GLU A 99 -2.73 -5.70 -10.56
C GLU A 99 -3.75 -4.59 -10.90
N GLU A 100 -5.04 -4.88 -10.89
CA GLU A 100 -6.11 -3.88 -11.02
C GLU A 100 -6.08 -2.89 -9.85
N SER A 101 -5.92 -3.38 -8.62
CA SER A 101 -5.84 -2.50 -7.43
C SER A 101 -4.65 -1.53 -7.49
N ARG A 102 -3.50 -1.96 -8.04
CA ARG A 102 -2.32 -1.10 -8.27
C ARG A 102 -2.59 0.03 -9.27
N GLN A 103 -3.56 -0.16 -10.17
CA GLN A 103 -4.02 0.86 -11.10
C GLN A 103 -5.11 1.77 -10.51
N GLY A 104 -5.49 1.56 -9.25
CA GLY A 104 -6.58 2.25 -8.59
C GLY A 104 -7.95 1.64 -8.83
N ILE A 105 -8.03 0.52 -9.54
CA ILE A 105 -9.30 -0.14 -9.88
C ILE A 105 -9.65 -1.12 -8.74
N SER A 106 -10.73 -0.82 -8.03
CA SER A 106 -11.23 -1.69 -6.97
C SER A 106 -12.72 -1.48 -6.74
N ARG A 107 -13.37 -2.46 -6.10
CA ARG A 107 -14.73 -2.26 -5.61
C ARG A 107 -14.68 -1.38 -4.36
N SER A 108 -15.34 -0.22 -4.40
CA SER A 108 -15.29 0.78 -3.34
C SER A 108 -16.62 1.52 -3.22
N PHE A 109 -16.85 2.09 -2.05
CA PHE A 109 -17.92 3.05 -1.77
C PHE A 109 -17.50 4.48 -2.14
N GLY A 110 -16.18 4.70 -2.29
CA GLY A 110 -15.61 5.99 -2.64
C GLY A 110 -15.38 6.93 -1.47
N PHE A 111 -15.13 6.41 -0.25
CA PHE A 111 -14.68 7.22 0.87
C PHE A 111 -13.71 6.47 1.77
N ARG A 112 -12.87 7.22 2.48
CA ARG A 112 -11.98 6.71 3.53
C ARG A 112 -12.49 7.14 4.89
N PHE A 113 -12.31 6.29 5.90
CA PHE A 113 -12.79 6.54 7.25
C PHE A 113 -11.91 5.85 8.30
N GLY A 114 -11.93 6.40 9.51
CA GLY A 114 -11.39 5.72 10.68
C GLY A 114 -12.49 5.32 11.65
N LEU A 115 -12.25 4.28 12.46
CA LEU A 115 -13.14 3.84 13.54
C LEU A 115 -12.46 4.05 14.89
N VAL A 116 -13.20 4.69 15.81
CA VAL A 116 -12.71 5.02 17.16
C VAL A 116 -13.77 4.66 18.19
N ARG A 117 -13.36 4.23 19.39
CA ARG A 117 -14.29 4.02 20.51
C ARG A 117 -14.90 5.35 20.94
N ILE A 118 -16.19 5.40 21.24
CA ILE A 118 -16.87 6.60 21.74
C ILE A 118 -16.23 7.09 23.05
N SER A 119 -15.78 6.16 23.90
CA SER A 119 -14.97 6.45 25.08
C SER A 119 -14.01 5.30 25.38
N GLN A 120 -13.01 5.52 26.23
CA GLN A 120 -11.95 4.56 26.52
C GLN A 120 -12.43 3.13 26.85
N ASN A 121 -13.54 3.01 27.55
CA ASN A 121 -14.12 1.72 27.98
C ASN A 121 -15.42 1.35 27.27
N SER A 122 -15.86 2.12 26.27
CA SER A 122 -17.08 1.85 25.52
C SER A 122 -16.88 0.69 24.55
N ASN A 123 -17.89 -0.15 24.40
CA ASN A 123 -17.98 -1.07 23.28
C ASN A 123 -18.51 -0.39 22.01
N ASN A 124 -19.19 0.75 22.15
CA ASN A 124 -19.68 1.52 21.02
C ASN A 124 -18.54 2.24 20.32
N VAL A 125 -18.66 2.32 19.00
CA VAL A 125 -17.69 2.86 18.07
C VAL A 125 -18.38 3.91 17.21
N PHE A 126 -17.66 4.93 16.84
CA PHE A 126 -18.06 5.83 15.75
C PHE A 126 -17.05 5.77 14.61
N GLY A 127 -17.53 6.01 13.40
CA GLY A 127 -16.67 6.25 12.25
C GLY A 127 -16.60 7.75 11.97
N TYR A 128 -15.46 8.19 11.42
CA TYR A 128 -15.30 9.56 10.90
C TYR A 128 -14.75 9.51 9.49
N VAL A 129 -15.27 10.33 8.61
CA VAL A 129 -14.88 10.39 7.20
C VAL A 129 -13.62 11.22 7.05
N GLN A 130 -12.58 10.60 6.48
CA GLN A 130 -11.28 11.23 6.21
C GLN A 130 -11.30 12.04 4.92
N PHE A 131 -11.80 11.45 3.85
CA PHE A 131 -12.08 12.12 2.58
C PHE A 131 -13.07 11.30 1.75
N VAL A 132 -13.68 11.96 0.76
CA VAL A 132 -14.60 11.37 -0.20
C VAL A 132 -14.02 11.50 -1.60
N VAL A 133 -14.06 10.42 -2.38
CA VAL A 133 -13.61 10.42 -3.78
C VAL A 133 -14.66 11.14 -4.63
N PRO A 134 -14.28 12.17 -5.39
CA PRO A 134 -15.22 12.88 -6.25
C PRO A 134 -15.98 11.96 -7.22
N ASP A 135 -17.24 12.26 -7.46
CA ASP A 135 -18.16 11.50 -8.34
C ASP A 135 -18.41 10.04 -7.90
N SER A 136 -18.00 9.66 -6.71
CA SER A 136 -18.23 8.33 -6.15
C SER A 136 -19.64 8.16 -5.57
N PRO A 137 -20.08 6.91 -5.26
CA PRO A 137 -21.35 6.69 -4.58
C PRO A 137 -21.49 7.45 -3.25
N ALA A 138 -20.41 7.59 -2.49
CA ALA A 138 -20.40 8.35 -1.24
C ALA A 138 -20.59 9.85 -1.48
N ASP A 139 -19.95 10.41 -2.50
CA ASP A 139 -20.10 11.79 -2.92
C ASP A 139 -21.54 12.09 -3.36
N VAL A 140 -22.10 11.22 -4.22
CA VAL A 140 -23.50 11.31 -4.66
C VAL A 140 -24.49 11.24 -3.49
N ALA A 141 -24.18 10.46 -2.45
CA ALA A 141 -24.97 10.39 -1.22
C ALA A 141 -24.79 11.62 -0.31
N GLY A 142 -23.92 12.57 -0.68
CA GLY A 142 -23.68 13.82 0.05
C GLY A 142 -22.77 13.68 1.26
N LEU A 143 -22.05 12.55 1.40
CA LEU A 143 -21.08 12.35 2.48
C LEU A 143 -19.89 13.30 2.30
N LYS A 144 -19.39 13.84 3.41
CA LYS A 144 -18.31 14.84 3.42
C LYS A 144 -17.21 14.46 4.40
N ARG A 145 -16.02 15.01 4.18
CA ARG A 145 -14.91 14.98 5.13
C ARG A 145 -15.35 15.52 6.49
N GLY A 146 -15.03 14.80 7.56
CA GLY A 146 -15.39 15.16 8.93
C GLY A 146 -16.76 14.62 9.38
N ASP A 147 -17.61 14.13 8.49
CA ASP A 147 -18.86 13.47 8.90
C ASP A 147 -18.57 12.32 9.85
N VAL A 148 -19.36 12.26 10.91
CA VAL A 148 -19.27 11.20 11.93
C VAL A 148 -20.50 10.32 11.83
N PHE A 149 -20.31 8.99 11.87
CA PHE A 149 -21.40 8.03 11.82
C PHE A 149 -21.30 6.99 12.95
N VAL A 150 -22.46 6.60 13.47
CA VAL A 150 -22.57 5.69 14.63
C VAL A 150 -23.30 4.38 14.32
N ARG A 151 -23.92 4.29 13.12
CA ARG A 151 -24.61 3.09 12.65
C ARG A 151 -24.31 2.81 11.19
N ILE A 152 -24.32 1.54 10.85
CA ILE A 152 -24.40 1.04 9.48
C ILE A 152 -25.65 0.16 9.38
N ASN A 153 -26.50 0.39 8.36
CA ASN A 153 -27.75 -0.33 8.12
C ASN A 153 -28.62 -0.41 9.38
N SER A 154 -28.80 0.74 10.06
CA SER A 154 -29.55 0.90 11.32
C SER A 154 -28.96 0.15 12.54
N THR A 155 -27.86 -0.56 12.40
CA THR A 155 -27.20 -1.29 13.48
C THR A 155 -26.10 -0.43 14.12
N VAL A 156 -26.13 -0.28 15.45
CA VAL A 156 -25.09 0.47 16.19
C VAL A 156 -23.73 -0.19 15.97
N LEU A 157 -22.73 0.62 15.64
CA LEU A 157 -21.34 0.19 15.51
C LEU A 157 -20.75 -0.15 16.88
N THR A 158 -20.15 -1.33 16.98
CA THR A 158 -19.48 -1.79 18.20
C THR A 158 -18.18 -2.50 17.83
N VAL A 159 -17.28 -2.67 18.81
CA VAL A 159 -16.03 -3.44 18.64
C VAL A 159 -16.27 -4.92 18.26
N ASN A 160 -17.48 -5.44 18.45
CA ASN A 160 -17.80 -6.85 18.19
C ASN A 160 -18.47 -7.09 16.83
N ASN A 161 -18.98 -6.03 16.15
CA ASN A 161 -19.79 -6.20 14.94
C ASN A 161 -19.33 -5.35 13.75
N PHE A 162 -18.37 -4.43 13.94
CA PHE A 162 -17.95 -3.53 12.86
C PHE A 162 -17.42 -4.30 11.63
N SER A 163 -16.67 -5.37 11.83
CA SER A 163 -16.12 -6.18 10.74
C SER A 163 -17.23 -6.80 9.88
N ASP A 164 -18.28 -7.36 10.51
CA ASP A 164 -19.41 -7.95 9.78
C ASP A 164 -20.21 -6.89 9.03
N LEU A 165 -20.41 -5.70 9.64
CA LEU A 165 -21.15 -4.60 9.02
C LEU A 165 -20.41 -4.01 7.83
N LEU A 166 -19.07 -3.95 7.89
CA LEU A 166 -18.23 -3.44 6.81
C LEU A 166 -18.12 -4.39 5.60
N ASN A 167 -18.48 -5.66 5.77
CA ASN A 167 -18.53 -6.63 4.66
C ASN A 167 -19.79 -6.49 3.78
N SER A 168 -20.70 -5.54 4.07
CA SER A 168 -21.88 -5.28 3.25
C SER A 168 -21.51 -4.64 1.91
N GLU A 169 -22.28 -4.97 0.88
CA GLU A 169 -22.16 -4.32 -0.45
C GLU A 169 -22.88 -2.96 -0.51
N SER A 170 -23.66 -2.62 0.51
CA SER A 170 -24.41 -1.38 0.61
C SER A 170 -24.43 -0.87 2.05
N TYR A 171 -24.16 0.42 2.23
CA TYR A 171 -24.24 1.13 3.50
C TYR A 171 -25.37 2.13 3.51
N VAL A 172 -26.11 2.17 4.60
CA VAL A 172 -26.91 3.33 5.03
C VAL A 172 -26.26 3.79 6.33
N LEU A 173 -25.65 4.97 6.33
CA LEU A 173 -24.96 5.51 7.48
C LEU A 173 -25.90 6.39 8.29
N THR A 174 -25.92 6.23 9.61
CA THR A 174 -26.57 7.20 10.51
C THR A 174 -25.51 8.16 11.01
N LEU A 175 -25.62 9.42 10.61
CA LEU A 175 -24.71 10.50 10.99
C LEU A 175 -25.03 11.01 12.38
N ALA A 176 -24.01 11.50 13.09
CA ALA A 176 -24.11 11.96 14.47
C ALA A 176 -23.28 13.21 14.71
N ASP A 177 -23.72 14.05 15.64
CA ASP A 177 -23.02 15.23 16.10
C ASP A 177 -22.05 14.84 17.25
N PRO A 178 -20.73 14.85 17.04
CA PRO A 178 -19.76 14.48 18.07
C PRO A 178 -19.71 15.50 19.22
N ASP A 179 -20.10 16.76 19.00
CA ASP A 179 -20.12 17.82 20.02
C ASP A 179 -21.34 17.72 20.92
N ASN A 180 -22.34 16.95 20.51
CA ASN A 180 -23.60 16.75 21.25
C ASN A 180 -23.82 15.30 21.63
N ASP A 181 -22.81 14.69 22.30
CA ASP A 181 -22.83 13.31 22.80
C ASP A 181 -23.22 12.25 21.73
N PHE A 182 -22.74 12.47 20.49
CA PHE A 182 -23.03 11.62 19.32
C PHE A 182 -24.55 11.46 19.03
N GLN A 183 -25.33 12.53 19.30
CA GLN A 183 -26.75 12.56 18.93
C GLN A 183 -26.90 12.35 17.42
N GLU A 184 -27.76 11.39 17.03
CA GLU A 184 -28.09 11.12 15.63
C GLU A 184 -28.76 12.36 15.00
N ILE A 185 -28.24 12.79 13.83
CA ILE A 185 -28.67 14.02 13.15
C ILE A 185 -29.26 13.76 11.76
N ASP A 186 -28.77 12.76 11.05
CA ASP A 186 -29.21 12.46 9.69
C ASP A 186 -28.96 10.99 9.34
N VAL A 187 -29.51 10.55 8.20
CA VAL A 187 -29.32 9.21 7.64
C VAL A 187 -29.05 9.36 6.14
N THR A 188 -27.94 8.79 5.66
CA THR A 188 -27.61 8.88 4.23
C THR A 188 -28.58 8.07 3.37
N GLU A 189 -28.69 8.43 2.09
CA GLU A 189 -29.17 7.51 1.08
C GLU A 189 -28.27 6.25 1.02
N PRO A 190 -28.75 5.13 0.46
CA PRO A 190 -27.94 3.91 0.33
C PRO A 190 -26.71 4.15 -0.54
N ILE A 191 -25.53 3.92 0.03
CA ILE A 191 -24.23 3.99 -0.64
C ILE A 191 -23.87 2.56 -1.10
N ASN A 192 -23.90 2.31 -2.40
CA ASN A 192 -23.60 0.99 -2.95
C ASN A 192 -22.15 0.94 -3.43
N SER A 193 -21.44 -0.16 -3.13
CA SER A 193 -20.10 -0.36 -3.66
C SER A 193 -20.13 -0.58 -5.17
N VAL A 194 -19.24 0.07 -5.89
CA VAL A 194 -19.06 -0.08 -7.34
C VAL A 194 -17.59 -0.32 -7.66
N VAL A 195 -17.31 -0.89 -8.83
CA VAL A 195 -15.93 -0.88 -9.34
C VAL A 195 -15.65 0.53 -9.85
N LEU A 196 -14.68 1.19 -9.22
CA LEU A 196 -14.23 2.52 -9.63
C LEU A 196 -12.71 2.55 -9.76
N GLN A 197 -12.20 3.46 -10.56
CA GLN A 197 -10.78 3.78 -10.62
C GLN A 197 -10.57 5.08 -9.84
N GLU A 198 -9.87 4.97 -8.71
CA GLU A 198 -9.52 6.12 -7.89
C GLU A 198 -8.33 6.86 -8.49
N ASN A 199 -8.52 8.14 -8.84
CA ASN A 199 -7.43 9.03 -9.22
C ASN A 199 -6.59 9.35 -7.96
N PRO A 200 -5.28 9.07 -7.96
CA PRO A 200 -4.43 9.37 -6.79
C PRO A 200 -4.23 10.87 -6.55
N ILE A 201 -4.45 11.71 -7.57
CA ILE A 201 -4.42 13.17 -7.47
C ILE A 201 -5.79 13.62 -6.99
N HIS A 202 -5.95 13.72 -5.67
CA HIS A 202 -7.25 14.10 -5.11
C HIS A 202 -7.54 15.58 -5.31
N THR A 203 -6.55 16.44 -5.08
CA THR A 203 -6.67 17.91 -5.21
C THR A 203 -5.34 18.47 -5.69
N ALA A 204 -5.40 19.35 -6.70
CA ALA A 204 -4.27 20.15 -7.13
C ALA A 204 -4.71 21.58 -7.41
N LYS A 205 -4.06 22.57 -6.78
CA LYS A 205 -4.40 23.99 -6.96
C LYS A 205 -3.24 24.89 -6.62
N VAL A 206 -3.30 26.14 -7.08
CA VAL A 206 -2.40 27.23 -6.69
C VAL A 206 -3.10 28.13 -5.67
N ILE A 207 -2.42 28.39 -4.56
CA ILE A 207 -2.86 29.28 -3.49
C ILE A 207 -1.96 30.52 -3.56
N GLU A 208 -2.55 31.71 -3.66
CA GLU A 208 -1.80 32.97 -3.59
C GLU A 208 -1.97 33.61 -2.22
N LYS A 209 -0.87 33.77 -1.49
CA LYS A 209 -0.88 34.35 -0.13
C LYS A 209 0.36 35.18 0.11
N ASN A 210 0.17 36.47 0.50
CA ASN A 210 1.25 37.41 0.74
C ASN A 210 2.23 37.57 -0.45
N ASN A 211 1.72 37.53 -1.68
CA ASN A 211 2.47 37.56 -2.95
C ASN A 211 3.39 36.31 -3.15
N VAL A 212 3.17 35.23 -2.44
CA VAL A 212 3.81 33.92 -2.69
C VAL A 212 2.77 33.01 -3.36
N ARG A 213 3.16 32.36 -4.44
CA ARG A 213 2.34 31.37 -5.14
C ARG A 213 2.75 29.98 -4.68
N ILE A 214 1.80 29.28 -4.11
CA ILE A 214 2.00 28.00 -3.43
C ILE A 214 1.23 26.93 -4.20
N GLY A 215 1.94 25.96 -4.77
CA GLY A 215 1.35 24.74 -5.29
C GLY A 215 0.88 23.88 -4.11
N TYR A 216 -0.37 23.42 -4.14
CA TYR A 216 -0.89 22.44 -3.20
C TYR A 216 -1.32 21.20 -3.96
N LEU A 217 -0.76 20.05 -3.61
CA LEU A 217 -1.03 18.77 -4.23
C LEU A 217 -1.36 17.73 -3.15
N VAL A 218 -2.58 17.17 -3.18
CA VAL A 218 -2.95 15.98 -2.43
C VAL A 218 -2.74 14.76 -3.31
N LEU A 219 -1.78 13.93 -2.93
CA LEU A 219 -1.42 12.69 -3.63
C LEU A 219 -1.66 11.49 -2.71
N ASN A 220 -2.68 10.68 -2.99
CA ASN A 220 -3.13 9.59 -2.12
C ASN A 220 -2.45 8.24 -2.39
N ALA A 221 -1.74 8.10 -3.53
CA ALA A 221 -0.97 6.90 -3.87
C ALA A 221 0.05 7.19 -4.98
N PHE A 222 1.14 6.42 -5.03
CA PHE A 222 2.11 6.46 -6.13
C PHE A 222 1.73 5.45 -7.22
N ARG A 223 0.80 5.85 -8.11
CA ARG A 223 0.27 4.99 -9.17
C ARG A 223 0.97 5.28 -10.50
N PHE A 224 1.56 4.24 -11.10
CA PHE A 224 2.37 4.35 -12.33
C PHE A 224 1.55 4.72 -13.58
N ASN A 225 0.26 4.50 -13.59
CA ASN A 225 -0.63 4.77 -14.70
C ASN A 225 -1.22 6.19 -14.69
N PHE A 226 -0.77 7.08 -13.77
CA PHE A 226 -1.18 8.49 -13.68
C PHE A 226 -0.01 9.47 -13.82
N HIS A 227 1.07 9.07 -14.49
CA HIS A 227 2.25 9.92 -14.68
C HIS A 227 1.98 11.14 -15.57
N GLU A 228 1.11 11.00 -16.59
CA GLU A 228 0.74 12.13 -17.47
C GLU A 228 -0.04 13.18 -16.69
N GLU A 229 -1.07 12.76 -15.92
CA GLU A 229 -1.88 13.64 -15.08
C GLU A 229 -1.04 14.33 -14.01
N LEU A 230 -0.09 13.61 -13.41
CA LEU A 230 0.84 14.20 -12.45
C LEU A 230 1.73 15.26 -13.13
N ASN A 231 2.23 15.00 -14.33
CA ASN A 231 3.00 15.94 -15.13
C ASN A 231 2.18 17.17 -15.55
N ASP A 232 0.88 17.00 -15.79
CA ASP A 232 -0.03 18.12 -16.09
C ASP A 232 -0.26 19.02 -14.87
N VAL A 233 -0.31 18.45 -13.66
CA VAL A 233 -0.32 19.24 -12.42
C VAL A 233 0.96 20.09 -12.30
N PHE A 234 2.13 19.51 -12.56
CA PHE A 234 3.39 20.24 -12.52
C PHE A 234 3.48 21.28 -13.65
N LYS A 235 2.83 21.01 -14.81
CA LYS A 235 2.67 22.04 -15.84
C LYS A 235 1.84 23.24 -15.34
N LEU A 236 0.71 22.98 -14.68
CA LEU A 236 -0.10 24.04 -14.07
C LEU A 236 0.75 24.86 -13.08
N PHE A 237 1.48 24.21 -12.19
CA PHE A 237 2.31 24.91 -11.20
C PHE A 237 3.43 25.74 -11.86
N LYS A 238 4.05 25.22 -12.91
CA LYS A 238 5.07 25.92 -13.69
C LYS A 238 4.51 27.14 -14.44
N ASP A 239 3.36 26.98 -15.11
CA ASP A 239 2.71 28.04 -15.86
C ASP A 239 2.25 29.17 -14.94
N GLU A 240 1.82 28.85 -13.73
CA GLU A 240 1.44 29.81 -12.68
C GLU A 240 2.65 30.36 -11.90
N ASN A 241 3.88 29.94 -12.22
CA ASN A 241 5.11 30.32 -11.53
C ASN A 241 5.02 30.14 -10.01
N VAL A 242 4.76 28.91 -9.59
CA VAL A 242 4.71 28.51 -8.19
C VAL A 242 6.09 28.70 -7.55
N ASP A 243 6.14 29.37 -6.39
CA ASP A 243 7.35 29.64 -5.62
C ASP A 243 7.66 28.55 -4.60
N GLU A 244 6.60 27.89 -4.06
CA GLU A 244 6.67 26.91 -2.99
C GLU A 244 5.69 25.75 -3.25
N LEU A 245 6.01 24.56 -2.73
CA LEU A 245 5.16 23.39 -2.85
C LEU A 245 4.76 22.84 -1.48
N VAL A 246 3.46 22.61 -1.30
CA VAL A 246 2.91 21.79 -0.22
C VAL A 246 2.43 20.47 -0.83
N LEU A 247 3.13 19.39 -0.52
CA LEU A 247 2.82 18.03 -0.94
C LEU A 247 2.10 17.31 0.20
N ASP A 248 0.80 17.06 0.02
CA ASP A 248 -0.02 16.41 1.03
C ASP A 248 -0.10 14.91 0.76
N MET A 249 0.58 14.15 1.58
CA MET A 249 0.65 12.68 1.52
C MET A 249 0.12 12.01 2.79
N ARG A 250 -0.71 12.70 3.59
CA ARG A 250 -1.20 12.19 4.88
C ARG A 250 -1.98 10.87 4.79
N TYR A 251 -2.57 10.56 3.64
CA TYR A 251 -3.29 9.31 3.37
C TYR A 251 -2.57 8.41 2.36
N ASN A 252 -1.32 8.74 2.02
CA ASN A 252 -0.55 8.02 1.01
C ASN A 252 0.34 6.96 1.65
N SER A 253 -0.02 5.71 1.50
CA SER A 253 0.74 4.57 2.04
C SER A 253 1.82 4.03 1.09
N GLY A 254 2.07 4.70 -0.05
CA GLY A 254 3.14 4.31 -0.96
C GLY A 254 2.69 4.01 -2.38
N GLY A 255 3.37 3.06 -3.04
CA GLY A 255 3.12 2.62 -4.40
C GLY A 255 4.38 2.39 -5.22
N ALA A 256 4.35 2.64 -6.53
CA ALA A 256 5.46 2.39 -7.43
C ALA A 256 6.66 3.31 -7.14
N LEU A 257 7.83 2.73 -6.91
CA LEU A 257 9.07 3.46 -6.64
C LEU A 257 9.41 4.45 -7.77
N ILE A 258 9.20 4.04 -9.03
CA ILE A 258 9.45 4.91 -10.18
C ILE A 258 8.61 6.20 -10.13
N THR A 259 7.36 6.12 -9.64
CA THR A 259 6.50 7.31 -9.52
C THR A 259 7.05 8.31 -8.50
N SER A 260 7.61 7.84 -7.37
CA SER A 260 8.26 8.73 -6.40
C SER A 260 9.55 9.34 -6.94
N ALA A 261 10.35 8.60 -7.72
CA ALA A 261 11.55 9.13 -8.36
C ALA A 261 11.25 10.17 -9.46
N ILE A 262 10.15 9.97 -10.21
CA ILE A 262 9.64 10.97 -11.18
C ILE A 262 9.18 12.24 -10.45
N LEU A 263 8.41 12.09 -9.37
CA LEU A 263 7.97 13.23 -8.57
C LEU A 263 9.16 13.99 -7.96
N ALA A 264 10.21 13.28 -7.53
CA ALA A 264 11.45 13.91 -7.06
C ALA A 264 12.09 14.78 -8.15
N GLY A 265 12.15 14.31 -9.39
CA GLY A 265 12.65 15.10 -10.53
C GLY A 265 11.76 16.29 -10.87
N MET A 266 10.43 16.14 -10.81
CA MET A 266 9.48 17.25 -11.01
C MET A 266 9.65 18.36 -9.98
N ILE A 267 9.94 18.01 -8.73
CA ILE A 267 10.15 18.96 -7.63
C ILE A 267 11.51 19.64 -7.74
N SER A 268 12.58 18.85 -7.80
CA SER A 268 13.96 19.32 -7.64
C SER A 268 14.60 19.86 -8.93
N GLY A 269 14.11 19.42 -10.10
CA GLY A 269 14.76 19.73 -11.36
C GLY A 269 16.04 18.94 -11.63
N LEU A 270 16.36 17.97 -10.80
CA LEU A 270 17.50 17.06 -10.99
C LEU A 270 17.23 16.08 -12.13
N ASP A 271 18.31 15.50 -12.67
CA ASP A 271 18.30 14.57 -13.78
C ASP A 271 18.72 13.15 -13.37
N ASP A 272 18.77 12.23 -14.33
CA ASP A 272 19.08 10.81 -14.15
C ASP A 272 20.54 10.50 -13.77
N THR A 273 21.41 11.51 -13.67
CA THR A 273 22.75 11.37 -13.10
C THR A 273 22.77 11.40 -11.57
N ASN A 274 21.64 11.77 -10.96
CA ASN A 274 21.47 11.85 -9.51
C ASN A 274 20.76 10.61 -8.97
N VAL A 275 21.29 10.03 -7.89
CA VAL A 275 20.75 8.82 -7.26
C VAL A 275 19.57 9.19 -6.37
N PHE A 276 18.37 8.66 -6.69
CA PHE A 276 17.20 8.81 -5.84
C PHE A 276 17.27 7.90 -4.63
N SER A 277 17.56 6.62 -4.88
CA SER A 277 17.67 5.60 -3.82
C SER A 277 18.65 4.50 -4.20
N LYS A 278 19.20 3.82 -3.20
CA LYS A 278 19.98 2.58 -3.38
C LYS A 278 19.12 1.42 -2.92
N LEU A 279 19.00 0.40 -3.78
CA LEU A 279 18.24 -0.81 -3.49
C LEU A 279 19.22 -1.93 -3.19
N ILE A 280 19.18 -2.44 -1.95
CA ILE A 280 20.11 -3.46 -1.45
C ILE A 280 19.34 -4.74 -1.21
N TYR A 281 19.61 -5.74 -2.05
CA TYR A 281 19.01 -7.06 -1.99
C TYR A 281 19.74 -7.96 -0.98
N ASN A 282 19.17 -9.12 -0.69
CA ASN A 282 19.81 -10.13 0.14
C ASN A 282 21.14 -10.62 -0.47
N GLN A 283 21.96 -11.34 0.31
CA GLN A 283 23.27 -11.82 -0.14
C GLN A 283 23.18 -12.69 -1.41
N LYS A 284 22.14 -13.51 -1.55
CA LYS A 284 21.92 -14.40 -2.71
C LYS A 284 21.61 -13.61 -3.99
N ARG A 285 21.06 -12.40 -3.84
CA ARG A 285 20.68 -11.49 -4.93
C ARG A 285 21.48 -10.19 -4.93
N SER A 286 22.65 -10.18 -4.32
CA SER A 286 23.52 -8.99 -4.27
C SER A 286 23.99 -8.50 -5.65
N ASP A 287 23.89 -9.35 -6.67
CA ASP A 287 24.06 -9.00 -8.09
C ASP A 287 22.99 -8.03 -8.61
N ARG A 288 21.88 -7.85 -7.86
CA ARG A 288 20.77 -6.93 -8.16
C ARG A 288 20.86 -5.61 -7.39
N ASN A 289 21.86 -5.42 -6.54
CA ASN A 289 22.06 -4.13 -5.88
C ASN A 289 22.24 -3.03 -6.91
N VAL A 290 21.49 -1.93 -6.76
CA VAL A 290 21.44 -0.90 -7.79
C VAL A 290 21.21 0.49 -7.20
N GLU A 291 21.75 1.50 -7.85
CA GLU A 291 21.42 2.90 -7.64
C GLU A 291 20.26 3.27 -8.57
N PHE A 292 19.10 3.59 -7.98
CA PHE A 292 17.89 3.98 -8.69
C PHE A 292 17.92 5.49 -8.92
N PRO A 293 17.84 5.97 -10.19
CA PRO A 293 18.04 7.40 -10.49
C PRO A 293 16.81 8.25 -10.17
N ILE A 294 17.02 9.56 -10.06
CA ILE A 294 15.98 10.57 -10.27
C ILE A 294 15.66 10.61 -11.77
N PHE A 295 14.41 10.89 -12.14
CA PHE A 295 14.01 10.99 -13.55
C PHE A 295 13.88 12.44 -13.98
N ASP A 296 14.34 12.76 -15.21
CA ASP A 296 14.17 14.04 -15.89
C ASP A 296 13.16 14.00 -17.06
N LYS A 297 12.59 12.82 -17.28
CA LYS A 297 11.53 12.54 -18.26
C LYS A 297 10.44 11.71 -17.61
N VAL A 298 9.27 11.74 -18.19
CA VAL A 298 8.10 11.02 -17.67
C VAL A 298 7.82 9.81 -18.56
N PRO A 299 8.17 8.60 -18.12
CA PRO A 299 7.70 7.37 -18.77
C PRO A 299 6.21 7.19 -18.52
N VAL A 300 5.47 6.87 -19.58
CA VAL A 300 4.04 6.61 -19.57
C VAL A 300 3.81 5.11 -19.68
N PHE A 301 2.99 4.57 -18.80
CA PHE A 301 2.72 3.15 -18.73
C PHE A 301 1.25 2.85 -19.05
N ASN A 302 1.02 1.71 -19.71
CA ASN A 302 -0.33 1.14 -19.78
C ASN A 302 -0.68 0.38 -18.48
N GLY A 303 -1.95 -0.05 -18.38
CA GLY A 303 -2.43 -0.77 -17.20
C GLY A 303 -1.68 -2.07 -16.86
N ASN A 304 -0.92 -2.64 -17.79
CA ASN A 304 -0.08 -3.82 -17.53
C ASN A 304 1.35 -3.45 -17.05
N GLY A 305 1.62 -2.18 -16.76
CA GLY A 305 2.93 -1.70 -16.36
C GLY A 305 3.98 -1.72 -17.49
N ALA A 306 3.55 -1.82 -18.75
CA ALA A 306 4.45 -1.69 -19.90
C ALA A 306 4.56 -0.23 -20.32
N GLU A 307 5.80 0.26 -20.50
CA GLU A 307 6.06 1.58 -21.03
C GLU A 307 5.56 1.70 -22.46
N THR A 308 4.79 2.75 -22.76
CA THR A 308 4.21 3.03 -24.07
C THR A 308 4.86 4.23 -24.74
N SER A 309 5.32 5.20 -23.98
CA SER A 309 5.97 6.42 -24.44
C SER A 309 6.77 7.08 -23.31
N VAL A 310 7.59 8.06 -23.68
CA VAL A 310 8.29 8.94 -22.75
C VAL A 310 8.01 10.39 -23.18
N ILE A 311 7.55 11.23 -22.25
CA ILE A 311 7.24 12.64 -22.51
C ILE A 311 8.17 13.56 -21.73
N ALA A 312 8.21 14.84 -22.12
CA ALA A 312 8.99 15.86 -21.41
C ALA A 312 8.41 16.11 -20.03
N MET A 313 9.29 16.26 -19.03
CA MET A 313 8.90 16.55 -17.64
C MET A 313 8.74 18.06 -17.42
N ASN A 314 7.71 18.42 -16.67
CA ASN A 314 7.57 19.76 -16.12
C ASN A 314 8.22 19.78 -14.74
N GLN A 315 9.24 20.62 -14.56
CA GLN A 315 10.04 20.72 -13.35
C GLN A 315 9.88 22.11 -12.72
N LEU A 316 9.87 22.18 -11.39
CA LEU A 316 9.74 23.42 -10.61
C LEU A 316 11.11 23.96 -10.16
N ASN A 317 12.12 23.11 -10.00
CA ASN A 317 13.47 23.44 -9.50
C ASN A 317 13.42 24.11 -8.11
N LEU A 318 12.72 23.50 -7.18
CA LEU A 318 12.57 24.01 -5.82
C LEU A 318 13.73 23.56 -4.93
N ASP A 319 14.16 24.48 -4.04
CA ASP A 319 15.20 24.18 -3.04
C ASP A 319 14.62 23.64 -1.73
N ARG A 320 13.31 23.72 -1.54
CA ARG A 320 12.60 23.17 -0.36
C ARG A 320 11.18 22.74 -0.68
N ILE A 321 10.64 21.86 0.18
CA ILE A 321 9.24 21.43 0.13
C ILE A 321 8.63 21.33 1.53
N TYR A 322 7.30 21.47 1.59
CA TYR A 322 6.50 21.20 2.78
C TYR A 322 5.69 19.93 2.54
N VAL A 323 5.85 18.94 3.41
CA VAL A 323 5.21 17.64 3.26
C VAL A 323 4.22 17.46 4.41
N LEU A 324 2.94 17.29 4.08
CA LEU A 324 1.92 16.97 5.09
C LEU A 324 1.87 15.46 5.25
N THR A 325 2.13 15.00 6.48
CA THR A 325 2.22 13.58 6.84
C THR A 325 1.14 13.16 7.83
N GLY A 326 0.81 11.89 7.82
CA GLY A 326 -0.04 11.24 8.80
C GLY A 326 0.49 9.86 9.17
N PHE A 327 -0.12 9.21 10.13
CA PHE A 327 0.24 7.86 10.60
C PHE A 327 0.11 6.77 9.51
N ARG A 328 -0.44 7.11 8.34
CA ARG A 328 -0.52 6.24 7.15
C ARG A 328 0.47 6.62 6.06
N THR A 329 1.24 7.67 6.24
CA THR A 329 2.32 8.01 5.30
C THR A 329 3.42 6.96 5.40
N ALA A 330 3.63 6.19 4.34
CA ALA A 330 4.51 5.02 4.35
C ALA A 330 5.27 4.85 3.03
N SER A 331 6.38 4.10 3.09
CA SER A 331 6.93 3.44 1.92
C SER A 331 7.40 4.42 0.82
N ALA A 332 6.84 4.41 -0.41
CA ALA A 332 7.21 5.37 -1.47
C ALA A 332 7.04 6.84 -1.07
N SER A 333 6.09 7.14 -0.14
CA SER A 333 5.95 8.49 0.44
C SER A 333 7.12 8.84 1.36
N GLU A 334 7.65 7.87 2.08
CA GLU A 334 8.85 8.07 2.90
C GLU A 334 10.12 8.08 2.04
N THR A 335 10.13 7.28 0.97
CA THR A 335 11.25 7.27 0.02
C THR A 335 11.45 8.64 -0.64
N ILE A 336 10.36 9.38 -0.98
CA ILE A 336 10.54 10.73 -1.55
C ILE A 336 11.10 11.71 -0.52
N VAL A 337 10.69 11.60 0.76
CA VAL A 337 11.27 12.41 1.86
C VAL A 337 12.75 12.09 2.01
N ASN A 338 13.11 10.80 2.10
CA ASN A 338 14.50 10.37 2.27
C ASN A 338 15.37 10.70 1.06
N GLY A 339 14.87 10.47 -0.15
CA GLY A 339 15.60 10.68 -1.40
C GLY A 339 15.85 12.15 -1.75
N LEU A 340 14.97 13.07 -1.33
CA LEU A 340 15.14 14.50 -1.56
C LEU A 340 15.99 15.21 -0.50
N ARG A 341 16.07 14.71 0.73
CA ARG A 341 16.85 15.32 1.81
C ARG A 341 18.31 15.61 1.48
N PRO A 342 19.04 14.78 0.73
CA PRO A 342 20.42 15.08 0.34
C PRO A 342 20.56 16.21 -0.68
N TYR A 343 19.49 16.61 -1.36
CA TYR A 343 19.52 17.51 -2.52
C TYR A 343 18.84 18.85 -2.28
N LEU A 344 17.81 18.88 -1.43
CA LEU A 344 17.11 20.11 -1.09
C LEU A 344 17.68 20.72 0.18
N ASP A 345 17.62 22.04 0.29
CA ASP A 345 18.01 22.77 1.50
C ASP A 345 17.12 22.39 2.68
N GLU A 346 15.81 22.17 2.45
CA GLU A 346 14.85 21.78 3.48
C GLU A 346 13.74 20.86 2.95
N VAL A 347 13.45 19.79 3.71
CA VAL A 347 12.23 18.97 3.59
C VAL A 347 11.49 19.06 4.91
N ILE A 348 10.46 19.91 4.95
CA ILE A 348 9.74 20.31 6.17
C ILE A 348 8.50 19.44 6.33
N LEU A 349 8.45 18.63 7.42
CA LEU A 349 7.30 17.77 7.71
C LEU A 349 6.32 18.47 8.64
N ILE A 350 5.03 18.29 8.38
CA ILE A 350 3.90 18.81 9.17
C ILE A 350 2.85 17.71 9.30
N GLY A 351 2.39 17.43 10.51
CA GLY A 351 1.37 16.42 10.77
C GLY A 351 1.80 15.42 11.81
N ASP A 352 1.64 14.12 11.53
CA ASP A 352 2.01 13.02 12.44
C ASP A 352 3.22 12.26 11.94
N ASP A 353 3.74 11.36 12.80
CA ASP A 353 4.85 10.46 12.46
C ASP A 353 4.47 9.55 11.30
N THR A 354 5.44 9.22 10.45
CA THR A 354 5.28 8.25 9.38
C THR A 354 5.59 6.82 9.85
N VAL A 355 5.30 5.82 9.02
CA VAL A 355 5.31 4.40 9.40
C VAL A 355 6.70 3.83 9.64
N GLY A 356 7.68 4.18 8.81
CA GLY A 356 9.04 3.62 8.88
C GLY A 356 9.26 2.41 7.97
N LYS A 357 8.55 2.33 6.84
CA LYS A 357 8.76 1.23 5.87
C LYS A 357 9.86 1.58 4.88
N ASP A 358 11.08 1.15 5.16
CA ASP A 358 12.29 1.35 4.36
C ASP A 358 12.66 0.13 3.50
N GLU A 359 11.75 -0.81 3.32
CA GLU A 359 11.90 -1.99 2.50
C GLU A 359 10.90 -2.06 1.37
N GLY A 360 11.31 -2.70 0.27
CA GLY A 360 10.49 -2.83 -0.91
C GLY A 360 10.37 -4.24 -1.45
N SER A 361 9.42 -4.41 -2.34
CA SER A 361 8.95 -5.69 -2.84
C SER A 361 8.93 -5.76 -4.36
N ILE A 362 8.78 -6.96 -4.88
CA ILE A 362 8.37 -7.26 -6.25
C ILE A 362 7.23 -8.26 -6.22
N THR A 363 6.42 -8.29 -7.28
CA THR A 363 5.46 -9.39 -7.44
C THR A 363 6.19 -10.64 -7.96
N VAL A 364 6.08 -11.71 -7.20
CA VAL A 364 6.64 -13.02 -7.52
C VAL A 364 5.53 -13.90 -8.08
N TYR A 365 5.67 -14.30 -9.35
CA TYR A 365 4.73 -15.17 -10.08
C TYR A 365 5.29 -16.57 -10.22
N ASP A 366 4.44 -17.59 -10.38
CA ASP A 366 4.89 -18.94 -10.72
C ASP A 366 5.38 -19.02 -12.16
N ASN A 367 6.58 -18.48 -12.38
CA ASN A 367 7.27 -18.42 -13.66
C ASN A 367 8.78 -18.71 -13.47
N PRO A 368 9.16 -19.96 -13.18
CA PRO A 368 10.58 -20.31 -13.02
C PRO A 368 11.39 -20.08 -14.31
N PRO A 369 12.72 -19.82 -14.24
CA PRO A 369 13.50 -19.84 -13.00
C PRO A 369 13.53 -18.52 -12.22
N ASN A 370 13.05 -17.39 -12.79
CA ASN A 370 13.25 -16.05 -12.21
C ASN A 370 12.08 -15.55 -11.38
N PHE A 371 10.88 -16.09 -11.54
CA PHE A 371 9.67 -15.76 -10.77
C PHE A 371 9.22 -14.27 -10.79
N SER A 372 9.85 -13.41 -11.60
CA SER A 372 9.61 -11.95 -11.58
C SER A 372 8.74 -11.42 -12.73
N SER A 373 8.15 -12.30 -13.54
CA SER A 373 7.36 -11.90 -14.69
C SER A 373 6.01 -12.62 -14.74
N ARG A 374 4.94 -11.86 -14.92
CA ARG A 374 3.61 -12.41 -15.23
C ARG A 374 3.59 -13.17 -16.56
N ASN A 375 4.37 -12.72 -17.53
CA ASN A 375 4.41 -13.36 -18.84
C ASN A 375 5.06 -14.74 -18.74
N GLY A 376 4.30 -15.78 -19.00
CA GLY A 376 4.69 -17.17 -18.84
C GLY A 376 4.39 -17.74 -17.43
N ALA A 377 3.65 -17.05 -16.60
CA ALA A 377 3.17 -17.60 -15.33
C ALA A 377 2.29 -18.84 -15.55
N ASN A 378 2.33 -19.76 -14.59
CA ASN A 378 1.56 -20.98 -14.60
C ASN A 378 0.07 -20.68 -14.80
N PRO A 379 -0.58 -21.18 -15.87
CA PRO A 379 -1.97 -20.86 -16.18
C PRO A 379 -3.00 -21.60 -15.31
N ASN A 380 -2.56 -22.52 -14.45
CA ASN A 380 -3.44 -23.37 -13.65
C ASN A 380 -3.96 -22.69 -12.39
N HIS A 381 -3.33 -21.56 -11.99
CA HIS A 381 -3.73 -20.79 -10.80
C HIS A 381 -3.46 -19.29 -10.98
N LEU A 382 -4.03 -18.47 -10.08
CA LEU A 382 -3.83 -17.02 -10.03
C LEU A 382 -3.00 -16.57 -8.81
N ARG A 383 -2.32 -17.52 -8.14
CA ARG A 383 -1.51 -17.24 -6.96
C ARG A 383 -0.25 -16.49 -7.33
N ALA A 384 0.11 -15.53 -6.50
CA ALA A 384 1.37 -14.81 -6.52
C ALA A 384 1.80 -14.48 -5.09
N MET A 385 2.96 -13.88 -4.95
CA MET A 385 3.47 -13.42 -3.66
C MET A 385 4.06 -12.02 -3.82
N GLN A 386 4.07 -11.27 -2.73
CA GLN A 386 4.71 -9.96 -2.64
C GLN A 386 5.67 -9.96 -1.44
N PRO A 387 6.79 -10.69 -1.53
CA PRO A 387 7.78 -10.69 -0.47
C PRO A 387 8.58 -9.40 -0.46
N ILE A 388 9.05 -8.98 0.70
CA ILE A 388 10.12 -7.99 0.79
C ILE A 388 11.38 -8.59 0.18
N VAL A 389 12.04 -7.84 -0.72
CA VAL A 389 13.21 -8.33 -1.48
C VAL A 389 14.42 -7.42 -1.39
N PHE A 390 14.25 -6.15 -0.99
CA PHE A 390 15.35 -5.20 -0.82
C PHE A 390 15.07 -4.18 0.29
N LYS A 391 16.15 -3.59 0.83
CA LYS A 391 16.14 -2.39 1.67
C LYS A 391 16.45 -1.15 0.82
N ILE A 392 15.93 0.00 1.26
CA ILE A 392 16.04 1.28 0.58
C ILE A 392 16.88 2.25 1.39
N PHE A 393 17.90 2.81 0.73
CA PHE A 393 18.76 3.85 1.31
C PHE A 393 18.77 5.06 0.36
N ASN A 394 19.04 6.25 0.89
CA ASN A 394 19.34 7.41 0.03
C ASN A 394 20.79 7.39 -0.46
N VAL A 395 21.18 8.41 -1.21
CA VAL A 395 22.55 8.53 -1.76
C VAL A 395 23.63 8.59 -0.68
N LEU A 396 23.29 9.00 0.55
CA LEU A 396 24.17 9.08 1.71
C LEU A 396 24.13 7.81 2.59
N ASP A 397 23.57 6.71 2.09
CA ASP A 397 23.42 5.45 2.82
C ASP A 397 22.55 5.55 4.10
N GLN A 398 21.57 6.45 4.11
CA GLN A 398 20.62 6.61 5.21
C GLN A 398 19.30 5.90 4.90
N ASP A 399 18.82 5.12 5.85
CA ASP A 399 17.51 4.46 5.90
C ASP A 399 16.54 5.20 6.83
N TYR A 400 15.35 4.62 7.08
CA TYR A 400 14.32 5.24 7.91
C TYR A 400 13.40 4.20 8.60
N PRO A 401 13.93 3.18 9.29
CA PRO A 401 13.12 2.10 9.88
C PRO A 401 12.16 2.60 10.98
N ASP A 402 12.46 3.74 11.59
CA ASP A 402 11.61 4.38 12.61
C ASP A 402 10.68 5.45 12.01
N GLY A 403 10.66 5.61 10.68
CA GLY A 403 9.92 6.67 9.99
C GLY A 403 10.50 8.07 10.20
N PHE A 404 9.69 9.05 9.88
CA PHE A 404 10.03 10.46 10.02
C PHE A 404 9.05 11.16 10.95
N SER A 405 9.57 11.93 11.89
CA SER A 405 8.78 12.75 12.80
C SER A 405 8.83 14.23 12.38
N PRO A 406 7.69 14.93 12.33
CA PRO A 406 7.67 16.38 12.24
C PRO A 406 8.38 16.98 13.47
N SER A 407 8.92 18.21 13.32
CA SER A 407 9.41 18.94 14.48
C SER A 407 8.28 19.17 15.51
N PRO A 408 8.56 19.32 16.79
CA PRO A 408 7.51 19.47 17.81
C PRO A 408 6.49 20.60 17.53
N ASN A 409 6.95 21.68 16.87
CA ASN A 409 6.08 22.81 16.51
C ASN A 409 5.22 22.55 15.26
N ASN A 410 5.52 21.50 14.49
CA ASN A 410 4.82 21.10 13.29
C ASN A 410 3.99 19.82 13.49
N ARG A 411 4.04 19.23 14.70
CA ARG A 411 3.27 18.03 15.01
C ARG A 411 1.81 18.39 15.26
N ILE A 412 0.93 17.94 14.36
CA ILE A 412 -0.51 18.18 14.39
C ILE A 412 -1.20 16.85 14.11
N ILE A 413 -2.00 16.37 15.08
CA ILE A 413 -2.83 15.19 14.90
C ILE A 413 -4.16 15.64 14.28
N GLU A 414 -4.36 15.26 13.04
CA GLU A 414 -5.47 15.71 12.20
C GLU A 414 -6.85 15.45 12.81
N PHE A 415 -7.14 14.20 13.13
CA PHE A 415 -8.40 13.79 13.73
C PHE A 415 -8.26 13.67 15.25
N SER A 416 -8.02 14.78 15.90
CA SER A 416 -8.12 14.87 17.35
C SER A 416 -9.55 15.23 17.75
N SER A 417 -9.88 15.11 19.04
CA SER A 417 -11.18 15.53 19.59
C SER A 417 -11.51 17.00 19.29
N ALA A 418 -10.48 17.83 19.02
CA ALA A 418 -10.65 19.25 18.70
C ALA A 418 -11.21 19.52 17.29
N PHE A 419 -11.13 18.56 16.36
CA PHE A 419 -11.52 18.76 14.96
C PHE A 419 -12.70 17.89 14.51
N LEU A 420 -13.16 16.94 15.32
CA LEU A 420 -14.31 16.10 14.98
C LEU A 420 -15.55 16.97 14.72
N GLY A 421 -16.26 16.65 13.64
CA GLY A 421 -17.51 17.32 13.27
C GLY A 421 -17.35 18.70 12.60
N SER A 422 -16.12 19.24 12.53
CA SER A 422 -15.85 20.55 11.92
C SER A 422 -14.62 20.56 11.01
N MET A 423 -14.22 19.41 10.47
CA MET A 423 -13.03 19.26 9.64
C MET A 423 -13.23 19.94 8.27
N PRO A 424 -12.41 20.95 7.91
CA PRO A 424 -12.44 21.53 6.58
C PRO A 424 -12.03 20.54 5.50
N GLU A 425 -12.50 20.76 4.27
CA GLU A 425 -12.09 19.95 3.11
C GLU A 425 -10.60 20.09 2.81
N LEU A 426 -10.02 19.05 2.18
CA LEU A 426 -8.63 19.09 1.75
C LEU A 426 -8.39 20.23 0.75
N GLY A 427 -7.45 21.10 1.07
CA GLY A 427 -7.14 22.30 0.31
C GLY A 427 -7.89 23.55 0.77
N ASP A 428 -8.76 23.50 1.75
CA ASP A 428 -9.23 24.71 2.45
C ASP A 428 -8.06 25.31 3.25
N GLU A 429 -7.82 26.61 3.13
CA GLU A 429 -6.73 27.28 3.81
C GLU A 429 -6.85 27.27 5.34
N SER A 430 -8.01 26.98 5.87
CA SER A 430 -8.26 26.81 7.31
C SER A 430 -8.04 25.38 7.79
N GLU A 431 -7.79 24.41 6.89
CA GLU A 431 -7.47 23.03 7.25
C GLU A 431 -6.16 23.01 8.06
N PRO A 432 -6.13 22.36 9.23
CA PRO A 432 -5.05 22.54 10.22
C PRO A 432 -3.63 22.33 9.69
N LEU A 433 -3.38 21.27 8.92
CA LEU A 433 -2.05 20.96 8.40
C LEU A 433 -1.66 21.94 7.30
N LEU A 434 -2.58 22.22 6.38
CA LEU A 434 -2.37 23.20 5.31
C LEU A 434 -2.18 24.61 5.88
N ALA A 435 -3.01 25.02 6.85
CA ALA A 435 -2.88 26.30 7.52
C ALA A 435 -1.48 26.48 8.14
N ARG A 436 -0.94 25.44 8.75
CA ARG A 436 0.43 25.45 9.29
C ARG A 436 1.50 25.60 8.20
N ALA A 437 1.35 24.89 7.10
CA ALA A 437 2.27 25.04 5.95
C ALA A 437 2.26 26.48 5.42
N LEU A 438 1.05 27.04 5.19
CA LEU A 438 0.88 28.41 4.70
C LEU A 438 1.47 29.44 5.65
N ASP A 439 1.33 29.22 6.96
CA ASP A 439 1.92 30.10 7.97
C ASP A 439 3.46 30.07 7.97
N LEU A 440 4.07 28.91 7.84
CA LEU A 440 5.52 28.75 7.71
C LEU A 440 6.05 29.42 6.43
N ILE A 441 5.35 29.27 5.32
CA ILE A 441 5.73 29.86 4.02
C ILE A 441 5.65 31.38 4.08
N THR A 442 4.59 31.92 4.66
CA THR A 442 4.33 33.37 4.63
C THR A 442 4.92 34.16 5.79
N GLY A 443 5.54 33.47 6.76
CA GLY A 443 6.27 34.09 7.87
C GLY A 443 5.39 34.78 8.90
N ASN A 444 4.09 34.52 8.90
CA ASN A 444 3.16 35.19 9.82
C ASN A 444 3.24 34.69 11.28
N GLY A 445 3.94 33.59 11.57
CA GLY A 445 4.41 33.10 12.88
C GLY A 445 3.38 32.98 14.00
N GLN A 446 2.11 33.10 13.70
CA GLN A 446 1.01 33.19 14.67
C GLN A 446 0.05 32.00 14.68
N VAL A 447 0.40 30.86 14.14
CA VAL A 447 -0.35 29.67 14.52
C VAL A 447 0.00 29.38 15.96
N ALA A 448 -0.93 29.71 16.86
CA ALA A 448 -0.88 29.21 18.24
C ALA A 448 -0.51 27.72 18.13
N SER A 449 0.53 27.30 18.87
CA SER A 449 0.87 25.88 18.99
C SER A 449 -0.43 25.11 19.17
N MET A 450 -0.94 24.54 18.08
CA MET A 450 -2.05 23.59 18.15
C MET A 450 -1.41 22.35 18.74
N MET A 451 -1.37 22.33 20.08
CA MET A 451 -0.84 21.18 20.82
C MET A 451 -1.61 19.96 20.32
N ALA A 452 -0.87 18.90 20.01
CA ALA A 452 -1.42 17.60 19.76
C ALA A 452 -2.47 17.29 20.85
N VAL A 453 -3.74 17.46 20.51
CA VAL A 453 -4.82 17.03 21.40
C VAL A 453 -5.01 15.56 21.08
N ASP A 454 -4.58 14.73 22.01
CA ASP A 454 -4.83 13.30 21.98
C ASP A 454 -6.36 13.05 21.89
N TRP A 455 -6.74 11.87 21.45
CA TRP A 455 -8.13 11.38 21.40
C TRP A 455 -8.80 11.27 22.79
N ASP A 456 -8.40 12.04 23.80
CA ASP A 456 -8.83 11.95 25.22
C ASP A 456 -8.71 10.52 25.77
N GLY A 457 -7.63 9.79 25.40
CA GLY A 457 -7.42 8.40 25.72
C GLY A 457 -8.31 7.42 24.94
N ARG A 458 -9.07 7.88 23.97
CA ARG A 458 -9.82 7.01 23.03
C ARG A 458 -8.84 6.28 22.14
N LYS A 459 -9.13 5.01 21.86
CA LYS A 459 -8.27 4.18 21.01
C LYS A 459 -8.89 4.04 19.62
N MET A 460 -8.11 4.36 18.60
CA MET A 460 -8.44 3.98 17.22
C MET A 460 -8.51 2.44 17.14
N ILE A 461 -9.55 1.92 16.51
CA ILE A 461 -9.77 0.49 16.33
C ILE A 461 -9.28 0.07 14.95
N MET A 462 -9.56 0.90 13.94
CA MET A 462 -9.30 0.58 12.56
C MET A 462 -9.29 1.86 11.72
N ASP A 463 -8.53 1.81 10.64
CA ASP A 463 -8.58 2.73 9.52
C ASP A 463 -9.01 1.94 8.27
N SER A 464 -9.87 2.52 7.42
CA SER A 464 -10.42 1.84 6.24
C SER A 464 -9.36 1.49 5.19
N GLN A 465 -8.21 2.13 5.21
CA GLN A 465 -7.09 1.77 4.37
C GLN A 465 -6.57 0.37 4.69
N GLY A 466 -6.64 -0.06 5.95
CA GLY A 466 -6.35 -1.43 6.37
C GLY A 466 -7.33 -2.49 5.84
N LEU A 467 -8.46 -2.09 5.23
CA LEU A 467 -9.37 -2.99 4.51
C LEU A 467 -8.98 -3.18 3.04
N VAL A 468 -8.17 -2.29 2.51
CA VAL A 468 -7.68 -2.41 1.13
C VAL A 468 -6.50 -3.38 1.17
N PRO A 469 -6.59 -4.54 0.51
CA PRO A 469 -5.45 -5.43 0.39
C PRO A 469 -4.26 -4.67 -0.23
N PHE A 470 -3.03 -4.92 0.32
CA PHE A 470 -1.80 -4.41 -0.31
C PHE A 470 -1.60 -2.88 -0.22
N HIS A 471 -2.18 -2.24 0.79
CA HIS A 471 -1.77 -0.89 1.19
C HIS A 471 -0.36 -0.96 1.79
N ASP A 472 0.31 0.16 1.99
CA ASP A 472 1.65 0.26 2.59
C ASP A 472 2.74 -0.50 1.81
N ASP A 473 2.84 -0.31 0.48
CA ASP A 473 3.88 -0.96 -0.32
C ASP A 473 4.71 0.02 -1.15
N VAL A 474 6.02 -0.20 -1.23
CA VAL A 474 6.87 0.32 -2.30
C VAL A 474 7.34 -0.85 -3.14
N TYR A 475 7.10 -0.76 -4.42
CA TYR A 475 7.40 -1.86 -5.32
C TYR A 475 8.06 -1.40 -6.63
N LEU A 476 8.80 -2.32 -7.23
CA LEU A 476 9.29 -2.21 -8.59
C LEU A 476 8.30 -2.81 -9.58
N LEU A 477 8.09 -2.12 -10.69
CA LEU A 477 7.42 -2.68 -11.85
C LEU A 477 8.35 -3.68 -12.56
N PRO A 478 7.81 -4.69 -13.28
CA PRO A 478 8.62 -5.60 -14.09
C PRO A 478 9.53 -4.89 -15.10
N GLY A 479 9.10 -3.72 -15.60
CA GLY A 479 9.86 -2.86 -16.50
C GLY A 479 11.05 -2.16 -15.83
N ASP A 480 10.93 -1.82 -14.55
CA ASP A 480 11.99 -1.17 -13.79
C ASP A 480 13.19 -2.11 -13.62
N MET A 481 12.93 -3.38 -13.32
CA MET A 481 13.98 -4.39 -13.20
C MET A 481 14.82 -4.55 -14.47
N LYS A 482 14.20 -4.38 -15.66
CA LYS A 482 14.93 -4.41 -16.94
C LYS A 482 15.73 -3.14 -17.23
N ARG A 483 15.28 -1.99 -16.74
CA ARG A 483 16.01 -0.71 -16.89
C ARG A 483 17.28 -0.67 -16.04
N LEU A 484 17.28 -1.45 -14.96
CA LEU A 484 18.39 -1.55 -14.03
C LEU A 484 19.42 -2.64 -14.42
N GLU A 485 19.14 -3.45 -15.44
CA GLU A 485 20.07 -4.40 -16.08
C GLU A 485 20.94 -3.71 -17.15
#